data_2081771cb86bdba19c655fdd3df87956
#
_entry.id   2081771cb86bdba19c655fdd3df87956
#
_cell.length_a   1.000
_cell.length_b   1.000
_cell.length_c   1.000
_cell.angle_alpha   90.00
_cell.angle_beta   90.00
_cell.angle_gamma   90.00
#
_symmetry.space_group_name_H-M   'P 1'
#
loop_
_entity.id
_entity.type
_entity.pdbx_description
1 polymer ?
#
loop_
_entity_poly.entity_id
_entity_poly.type
_entity_poly.pdbx_seq_one_letter_code
_entity_poly.pdbx_strand_id
1 'polypeptide(L)'
;MSSSPASPSPERNTVFRPSREHVLAAFVMFLICLMFTGYNVKWFFWVPILPLLFIVWVLRVRTVVGSQGISTRYLLKKSGQMEWENFKSIRFNKAGKGFATSHNDDMMWLPGVSFNSLATLSEATDGRIPDPVTAGRRATQEKVQVVHKDGYAVLMDQDEYADYETKRRAEYESNNTKSGEE
;
A
#
# COMPACT_ATOMS: atom_id res chain seq x y z
N MET A 1 31.86 -31.97 14.78
CA MET A 1 30.82 -30.95 14.86
C MET A 1 30.44 -30.59 13.43
N SER A 2 29.40 -31.21 12.94
CA SER A 2 28.96 -31.08 11.54
C SER A 2 27.91 -29.97 11.50
N SER A 3 28.25 -28.80 10.95
CA SER A 3 27.31 -27.72 10.69
C SER A 3 26.45 -28.10 9.49
N SER A 4 25.20 -28.49 9.74
CA SER A 4 24.19 -28.63 8.70
C SER A 4 24.02 -27.28 7.96
N PRO A 5 24.03 -27.28 6.62
CA PRO A 5 23.70 -26.07 5.88
C PRO A 5 22.24 -25.72 6.12
N ALA A 6 21.99 -24.49 6.56
CA ALA A 6 20.65 -23.94 6.72
C ALA A 6 19.88 -24.09 5.40
N SER A 7 18.73 -24.76 5.45
CA SER A 7 17.81 -24.87 4.31
C SER A 7 17.46 -23.46 3.82
N PRO A 8 17.52 -23.18 2.53
CA PRO A 8 17.10 -21.89 1.99
C PRO A 8 15.63 -21.67 2.34
N SER A 9 15.35 -20.58 3.02
CA SER A 9 13.99 -20.14 3.31
C SER A 9 13.18 -20.11 2.01
N PRO A 10 11.92 -20.59 1.99
CA PRO A 10 11.12 -20.59 0.77
C PRO A 10 11.03 -19.16 0.24
N GLU A 11 11.44 -18.99 -1.02
CA GLU A 11 11.39 -17.69 -1.69
C GLU A 11 9.97 -17.13 -1.63
N ARG A 12 9.76 -16.13 -0.80
CA ARG A 12 8.47 -15.44 -0.66
C ARG A 12 8.28 -14.52 -1.86
N ASN A 13 7.68 -15.04 -2.91
CA ASN A 13 7.30 -14.26 -4.07
C ASN A 13 5.89 -13.67 -3.85
N THR A 14 5.81 -12.38 -3.64
CA THR A 14 4.53 -11.68 -3.51
C THR A 14 4.08 -11.13 -4.86
N VAL A 15 2.85 -11.47 -5.25
CA VAL A 15 2.29 -11.11 -6.56
C VAL A 15 1.26 -10.01 -6.41
N PHE A 16 1.57 -8.84 -6.96
CA PHE A 16 0.65 -7.70 -7.04
C PHE A 16 -0.09 -7.73 -8.38
N ARG A 17 -1.41 -7.60 -8.30
CA ARG A 17 -2.30 -7.57 -9.47
C ARG A 17 -3.19 -6.34 -9.40
N PRO A 18 -3.64 -5.79 -10.54
CA PRO A 18 -4.70 -4.80 -10.57
C PRO A 18 -5.95 -5.31 -9.85
N SER A 19 -6.74 -4.41 -9.26
CA SER A 19 -7.90 -4.80 -8.47
C SER A 19 -8.93 -5.58 -9.33
N ARG A 20 -9.52 -6.61 -8.74
CA ARG A 20 -10.55 -7.43 -9.40
C ARG A 20 -11.84 -6.66 -9.65
N GLU A 21 -12.05 -5.56 -9.01
CA GLU A 21 -13.19 -4.64 -9.21
C GLU A 21 -13.25 -4.14 -10.66
N HIS A 22 -12.08 -3.86 -11.26
CA HIS A 22 -11.99 -3.48 -12.67
C HIS A 22 -12.46 -4.61 -13.61
N VAL A 23 -12.23 -5.88 -13.23
CA VAL A 23 -12.71 -7.03 -13.99
C VAL A 23 -14.22 -7.13 -13.93
N LEU A 24 -14.81 -6.93 -12.75
CA LEU A 24 -16.25 -6.94 -12.56
C LEU A 24 -16.94 -5.82 -13.38
N ALA A 25 -16.41 -4.60 -13.28
CA ALA A 25 -16.91 -3.46 -14.04
C ALA A 25 -16.83 -3.70 -15.56
N ALA A 26 -15.69 -4.25 -16.04
CA ALA A 26 -15.50 -4.58 -17.44
C ALA A 26 -16.43 -5.71 -17.90
N PHE A 27 -16.73 -6.68 -17.04
CA PHE A 27 -17.68 -7.74 -17.33
C PHE A 27 -19.12 -7.21 -17.47
N VAL A 28 -19.55 -6.32 -16.57
CA VAL A 28 -20.85 -5.65 -16.70
C VAL A 28 -20.93 -4.84 -17.99
N MET A 29 -19.88 -4.10 -18.30
CA MET A 29 -19.80 -3.34 -19.55
C MET A 29 -19.85 -4.25 -20.78
N PHE A 30 -19.21 -5.43 -20.74
CA PHE A 30 -19.29 -6.45 -21.78
C PHE A 30 -20.73 -6.93 -22.02
N LEU A 31 -21.51 -7.20 -20.94
CA LEU A 31 -22.90 -7.61 -21.05
C LEU A 31 -23.77 -6.52 -21.68
N ILE A 32 -23.54 -5.26 -21.30
CA ILE A 32 -24.24 -4.11 -21.90
C ILE A 32 -23.90 -4.03 -23.39
N CYS A 33 -22.63 -4.15 -23.78
CA CYS A 33 -22.22 -4.14 -25.17
C CYS A 33 -22.86 -5.29 -25.99
N LEU A 34 -23.04 -6.48 -25.39
CA LEU A 34 -23.75 -7.58 -26.05
C LEU A 34 -25.23 -7.24 -26.32
N MET A 35 -25.92 -6.58 -25.39
CA MET A 35 -27.29 -6.11 -25.63
C MET A 35 -27.38 -5.17 -26.82
N PHE A 36 -26.47 -4.20 -26.92
CA PHE A 36 -26.44 -3.28 -28.07
C PHE A 36 -26.08 -3.97 -29.38
N THR A 37 -25.18 -4.96 -29.35
CA THR A 37 -24.82 -5.74 -30.54
C THR A 37 -26.03 -6.51 -31.08
N GLY A 38 -26.92 -7.01 -30.23
CA GLY A 38 -28.16 -7.68 -30.64
C GLY A 38 -29.10 -6.83 -31.49
N TYR A 39 -29.05 -5.50 -31.33
CA TYR A 39 -29.86 -4.58 -32.13
C TYR A 39 -29.41 -4.46 -33.59
N ASN A 40 -28.05 -4.43 -33.84
CA ASN A 40 -27.48 -4.35 -35.18
C ASN A 40 -26.08 -5.03 -35.25
N VAL A 41 -26.07 -6.33 -35.45
CA VAL A 41 -24.87 -7.17 -35.42
C VAL A 41 -23.80 -6.71 -36.44
N LYS A 42 -24.21 -6.28 -37.65
CA LYS A 42 -23.27 -5.93 -38.73
C LYS A 42 -22.33 -4.75 -38.35
N TRP A 43 -22.84 -3.79 -37.58
CA TRP A 43 -22.09 -2.58 -37.23
C TRP A 43 -21.42 -2.66 -35.84
N PHE A 44 -21.97 -3.42 -34.92
CA PHE A 44 -21.57 -3.41 -33.50
C PHE A 44 -20.86 -4.71 -33.04
N PHE A 45 -20.57 -5.66 -33.93
CA PHE A 45 -19.94 -6.95 -33.54
C PHE A 45 -18.55 -6.78 -32.88
N TRP A 46 -17.82 -5.71 -33.17
CA TRP A 46 -16.50 -5.44 -32.64
C TRP A 46 -16.53 -4.75 -31.25
N VAL A 47 -17.65 -4.12 -30.88
CA VAL A 47 -17.80 -3.37 -29.62
C VAL A 47 -17.57 -4.23 -28.37
N PRO A 48 -18.13 -5.45 -28.24
CA PRO A 48 -17.86 -6.31 -27.09
C PRO A 48 -16.41 -6.80 -26.98
N ILE A 49 -15.65 -6.72 -28.08
CA ILE A 49 -14.24 -7.14 -28.07
C ILE A 49 -13.39 -6.23 -27.19
N LEU A 50 -13.72 -4.92 -27.10
CA LEU A 50 -12.98 -3.96 -26.31
C LEU A 50 -12.97 -4.29 -24.79
N PRO A 51 -14.14 -4.47 -24.14
CA PRO A 51 -14.13 -4.85 -22.72
C PRO A 51 -13.54 -6.25 -22.50
N LEU A 52 -13.66 -7.17 -23.45
CA LEU A 52 -13.04 -8.47 -23.37
C LEU A 52 -11.50 -8.38 -23.39
N LEU A 53 -10.95 -7.59 -24.30
CA LEU A 53 -9.50 -7.31 -24.34
C LEU A 53 -9.02 -6.65 -23.05
N PHE A 54 -9.82 -5.74 -22.49
CA PHE A 54 -9.49 -5.10 -21.22
C PHE A 54 -9.47 -6.12 -20.06
N ILE A 55 -10.42 -7.05 -19.99
CA ILE A 55 -10.43 -8.12 -18.99
C ILE A 55 -9.16 -8.97 -19.13
N VAL A 56 -8.80 -9.40 -20.34
CA VAL A 56 -7.58 -10.17 -20.61
C VAL A 56 -6.35 -9.40 -20.18
N TRP A 57 -6.30 -8.09 -20.44
CA TRP A 57 -5.21 -7.20 -20.02
C TRP A 57 -5.08 -7.16 -18.49
N VAL A 58 -6.17 -6.93 -17.76
CA VAL A 58 -6.16 -6.86 -16.30
C VAL A 58 -5.70 -8.18 -15.67
N LEU A 59 -6.14 -9.32 -16.23
CA LEU A 59 -5.80 -10.64 -15.71
C LEU A 59 -4.34 -11.05 -16.01
N ARG A 60 -3.79 -10.56 -17.11
CA ARG A 60 -2.46 -10.95 -17.58
C ARG A 60 -1.34 -10.12 -16.97
N VAL A 61 -1.64 -8.86 -16.68
CA VAL A 61 -0.67 -7.88 -16.15
C VAL A 61 -0.46 -8.10 -14.65
N ARG A 62 0.80 -8.22 -14.23
CA ARG A 62 1.16 -8.45 -12.82
C ARG A 62 2.56 -7.97 -12.50
N THR A 63 2.80 -7.63 -11.25
CA THR A 63 4.11 -7.39 -10.67
C THR A 63 4.42 -8.48 -9.64
N VAL A 64 5.59 -9.05 -9.73
CA VAL A 64 6.09 -10.06 -8.79
C VAL A 64 7.29 -9.47 -8.09
N VAL A 65 7.24 -9.46 -6.76
CA VAL A 65 8.32 -9.00 -5.90
C VAL A 65 8.87 -10.21 -5.16
N GLY A 66 10.15 -10.45 -5.28
CA GLY A 66 10.82 -11.60 -4.68
C GLY A 66 12.20 -11.25 -4.10
N SER A 67 12.91 -12.25 -3.64
CA SER A 67 14.25 -12.13 -3.03
C SER A 67 15.29 -11.51 -3.95
N GLN A 68 15.18 -11.75 -5.25
CA GLN A 68 16.16 -11.30 -6.26
C GLN A 68 15.84 -9.91 -6.82
N GLY A 69 14.60 -9.43 -6.71
CA GLY A 69 14.22 -8.16 -7.28
C GLY A 69 12.73 -8.05 -7.58
N ILE A 70 12.40 -7.08 -8.45
CA ILE A 70 11.06 -6.79 -8.92
C ILE A 70 10.94 -7.21 -10.37
N SER A 71 9.98 -8.07 -10.70
CA SER A 71 9.68 -8.44 -12.07
C SER A 71 8.26 -8.06 -12.46
N THR A 72 8.10 -7.53 -13.67
CA THR A 72 6.81 -7.08 -14.18
C THR A 72 6.45 -7.83 -15.45
N ARG A 73 5.20 -8.26 -15.55
CA ARG A 73 4.68 -8.88 -16.75
C ARG A 73 3.60 -7.98 -17.35
N TYR A 74 3.83 -7.57 -18.60
CA TYR A 74 2.90 -6.79 -19.39
C TYR A 74 2.23 -7.65 -20.45
N LEU A 75 1.10 -7.19 -21.02
CA LEU A 75 0.42 -7.90 -22.11
C LEU A 75 1.09 -7.67 -23.46
N LEU A 76 1.40 -6.42 -23.78
CA LEU A 76 1.88 -5.98 -25.11
C LEU A 76 3.34 -5.50 -25.09
N LYS A 77 3.91 -5.26 -23.92
CA LYS A 77 5.28 -4.78 -23.74
C LYS A 77 6.17 -5.90 -23.22
N LYS A 78 7.45 -5.83 -23.53
CA LYS A 78 8.46 -6.74 -22.96
C LYS A 78 8.38 -6.72 -21.43
N SER A 79 8.41 -7.88 -20.79
CA SER A 79 8.51 -8.02 -19.34
C SER A 79 9.73 -7.28 -18.84
N GLY A 80 9.58 -6.52 -17.77
CA GLY A 80 10.68 -5.82 -17.11
C GLY A 80 11.16 -6.64 -15.91
N GLN A 81 12.46 -6.61 -15.65
CA GLN A 81 13.06 -7.16 -14.44
C GLN A 81 14.04 -6.12 -13.91
N MET A 82 14.02 -5.88 -12.60
CA MET A 82 14.92 -4.98 -11.90
C MET A 82 15.43 -5.70 -10.66
N GLU A 83 16.72 -5.94 -10.60
CA GLU A 83 17.40 -6.52 -9.46
C GLU A 83 17.52 -5.48 -8.34
N TRP A 84 17.59 -5.94 -7.08
CA TRP A 84 17.71 -5.05 -5.93
C TRP A 84 18.96 -4.18 -5.96
N GLU A 85 20.04 -4.65 -6.57
CA GLU A 85 21.31 -3.89 -6.74
C GLU A 85 21.12 -2.65 -7.60
N ASN A 86 20.22 -2.72 -8.60
CA ASN A 86 19.91 -1.61 -9.49
C ASN A 86 18.75 -0.75 -8.99
N PHE A 87 18.03 -1.20 -7.96
CA PHE A 87 16.87 -0.52 -7.44
C PHE A 87 17.27 0.70 -6.59
N LYS A 88 16.74 1.88 -6.94
CA LYS A 88 16.96 3.14 -6.23
C LYS A 88 15.78 3.54 -5.36
N SER A 89 14.59 3.57 -5.93
CA SER A 89 13.39 4.06 -5.23
C SER A 89 12.10 3.70 -5.96
N ILE A 90 10.97 3.85 -5.24
CA ILE A 90 9.64 3.84 -5.86
C ILE A 90 9.10 5.27 -5.92
N ARG A 91 8.53 5.62 -7.06
CA ARG A 91 7.82 6.87 -7.27
C ARG A 91 6.38 6.62 -7.67
N PHE A 92 5.48 7.45 -7.18
CA PHE A 92 4.07 7.44 -7.58
C PHE A 92 3.76 8.66 -8.43
N ASN A 93 3.03 8.44 -9.51
CA ASN A 93 2.53 9.55 -10.32
C ASN A 93 1.24 10.13 -9.70
N LYS A 94 0.74 11.23 -10.29
CA LYS A 94 -0.50 11.89 -9.85
C LYS A 94 -1.73 10.96 -9.89
N ALA A 95 -1.70 9.90 -10.68
CA ALA A 95 -2.76 8.89 -10.76
C ALA A 95 -2.54 7.72 -9.76
N GLY A 96 -1.60 7.80 -8.82
CA GLY A 96 -1.32 6.78 -7.82
C GLY A 96 -0.65 5.50 -8.37
N LYS A 97 -0.15 5.52 -9.61
CA LYS A 97 0.55 4.37 -10.20
C LYS A 97 2.00 4.35 -9.74
N GLY A 98 2.48 3.18 -9.30
CA GLY A 98 3.84 2.97 -8.85
C GLY A 98 4.82 2.75 -10.00
N PHE A 99 6.00 3.32 -9.88
CA PHE A 99 7.15 3.14 -10.78
C PHE A 99 8.39 2.84 -9.95
N ALA A 100 9.09 1.76 -10.28
CA ALA A 100 10.43 1.52 -9.76
C ALA A 100 11.43 2.34 -10.58
N THR A 101 12.33 3.01 -9.89
CA THR A 101 13.41 3.81 -10.50
C THR A 101 14.74 3.11 -10.22
N SER A 102 15.54 2.91 -11.25
CA SER A 102 16.90 2.38 -11.18
C SER A 102 17.91 3.48 -10.79
N HIS A 103 19.13 3.09 -10.39
CA HIS A 103 20.25 4.00 -10.23
C HIS A 103 20.63 4.75 -11.53
N ASN A 104 20.33 4.16 -12.68
CA ASN A 104 20.49 4.77 -14.01
C ASN A 104 19.33 5.69 -14.42
N ASP A 105 18.39 5.99 -13.50
CA ASP A 105 17.16 6.76 -13.72
C ASP A 105 16.16 6.10 -14.70
N ASP A 106 16.36 4.82 -15.05
CA ASP A 106 15.37 4.07 -15.80
C ASP A 106 14.12 3.84 -14.94
N MET A 107 12.94 4.07 -15.55
CA MET A 107 11.66 3.91 -14.88
C MET A 107 10.92 2.67 -15.38
N MET A 108 10.56 1.78 -14.47
CA MET A 108 9.76 0.59 -14.73
C MET A 108 8.39 0.73 -14.05
N TRP A 109 7.30 0.74 -14.84
CA TRP A 109 5.95 0.75 -14.29
C TRP A 109 5.64 -0.56 -13.57
N LEU A 110 5.04 -0.47 -12.37
CA LEU A 110 4.66 -1.59 -11.52
C LEU A 110 3.14 -1.79 -11.54
N PRO A 111 2.60 -2.62 -12.44
CA PRO A 111 1.17 -2.88 -12.48
C PRO A 111 0.66 -3.52 -11.18
N GLY A 112 -0.46 -3.03 -10.66
CA GLY A 112 -1.05 -3.50 -9.41
C GLY A 112 -0.41 -2.95 -8.14
N VAL A 113 0.67 -2.14 -8.27
CA VAL A 113 1.28 -1.42 -7.16
C VAL A 113 0.73 0.01 -7.15
N SER A 114 0.07 0.36 -6.06
CA SER A 114 -0.47 1.68 -5.76
C SER A 114 0.03 2.17 -4.42
N PHE A 115 -0.25 3.42 -4.08
CA PHE A 115 0.10 3.97 -2.77
C PHE A 115 -0.47 3.16 -1.61
N ASN A 116 -1.69 2.62 -1.76
CA ASN A 116 -2.33 1.80 -0.73
C ASN A 116 -1.67 0.42 -0.53
N SER A 117 -0.88 -0.05 -1.51
CA SER A 117 -0.16 -1.33 -1.41
C SER A 117 1.25 -1.20 -0.86
N LEU A 118 1.67 0.01 -0.43
CA LEU A 118 3.01 0.24 0.13
C LEU A 118 3.30 -0.59 1.37
N ALA A 119 2.34 -0.74 2.28
CA ALA A 119 2.50 -1.56 3.47
C ALA A 119 2.81 -3.02 3.11
N THR A 120 2.00 -3.61 2.22
CA THR A 120 2.21 -4.98 1.72
C THR A 120 3.52 -5.11 0.94
N LEU A 121 3.91 -4.05 0.23
CA LEU A 121 5.16 -4.03 -0.53
C LEU A 121 6.37 -3.94 0.40
N SER A 122 6.31 -3.15 1.47
CA SER A 122 7.32 -3.06 2.51
C SER A 122 7.49 -4.42 3.21
N GLU A 123 6.39 -5.07 3.56
CA GLU A 123 6.39 -6.40 4.16
C GLU A 123 6.98 -7.46 3.22
N ALA A 124 6.60 -7.43 1.93
CA ALA A 124 7.10 -8.36 0.91
C ALA A 124 8.60 -8.19 0.60
N THR A 125 9.17 -7.05 0.95
CA THR A 125 10.60 -6.71 0.73
C THR A 125 11.42 -6.71 2.01
N ASP A 126 10.87 -7.22 3.12
CA ASP A 126 11.50 -7.19 4.44
C ASP A 126 12.00 -5.77 4.82
N GLY A 127 11.19 -4.75 4.49
CA GLY A 127 11.48 -3.35 4.80
C GLY A 127 12.49 -2.64 3.87
N ARG A 128 12.97 -3.29 2.81
CA ARG A 128 13.85 -2.63 1.81
C ARG A 128 13.17 -1.44 1.14
N ILE A 129 11.87 -1.53 0.95
CA ILE A 129 11.03 -0.43 0.49
C ILE A 129 10.32 0.13 1.72
N PRO A 130 10.67 1.35 2.18
CA PRO A 130 10.06 1.92 3.38
C PRO A 130 8.58 2.25 3.13
N ASP A 131 7.76 1.99 4.15
CA ASP A 131 6.36 2.43 4.17
C ASP A 131 6.19 3.67 5.07
N PRO A 132 6.25 4.87 4.49
CA PRO A 132 6.09 6.10 5.26
C PRO A 132 4.68 6.28 5.83
N VAL A 133 3.68 5.59 5.26
CA VAL A 133 2.28 5.69 5.69
C VAL A 133 2.09 4.99 7.04
N THR A 134 2.58 3.77 7.16
CA THR A 134 2.52 3.02 8.42
C THR A 134 3.39 3.67 9.49
N ALA A 135 4.59 4.14 9.12
CA ALA A 135 5.45 4.88 10.04
C ALA A 135 4.78 6.17 10.56
N GLY A 136 4.20 6.96 9.67
CA GLY A 136 3.44 8.16 10.05
C GLY A 136 2.21 7.87 10.90
N ARG A 137 1.49 6.79 10.60
CA ARG A 137 0.32 6.36 11.37
C ARG A 137 0.72 5.90 12.78
N ARG A 138 1.80 5.13 12.91
CA ARG A 138 2.33 4.73 14.22
C ARG A 138 2.75 5.94 15.05
N ALA A 139 3.52 6.85 14.46
CA ALA A 139 3.93 8.08 15.14
C ALA A 139 2.73 8.95 15.57
N THR A 140 1.61 8.91 14.85
CA THR A 140 0.38 9.62 15.25
C THR A 140 -0.39 8.85 16.33
N GLN A 141 -0.37 7.53 16.32
CA GLN A 141 -1.05 6.69 17.33
C GLN A 141 -0.30 6.68 18.67
N GLU A 142 1.01 6.89 18.66
CA GLU A 142 1.85 6.99 19.86
C GLU A 142 1.65 8.32 20.58
N LYS A 143 1.02 9.31 19.94
CA LYS A 143 0.76 10.65 20.51
C LYS A 143 -0.67 10.77 21.04
N VAL A 144 -0.79 11.20 22.27
CA VAL A 144 -2.06 11.52 22.92
C VAL A 144 -2.31 13.03 22.84
N GLN A 145 -3.48 13.40 22.35
CA GLN A 145 -3.89 14.80 22.32
C GLN A 145 -4.57 15.15 23.65
N VAL A 146 -3.92 15.98 24.45
CA VAL A 146 -4.46 16.53 25.69
C VAL A 146 -5.10 17.89 25.38
N VAL A 147 -6.42 17.99 25.55
CA VAL A 147 -7.15 19.25 25.42
C VAL A 147 -7.28 19.90 26.81
N HIS A 148 -6.68 21.04 26.97
CA HIS A 148 -6.80 21.82 28.19
C HIS A 148 -8.16 22.53 28.29
N LYS A 149 -8.59 22.82 29.52
CA LYS A 149 -9.88 23.50 29.78
C LYS A 149 -9.99 24.87 29.11
N ASP A 150 -8.86 25.48 28.81
CA ASP A 150 -8.74 26.77 28.12
C ASP A 150 -8.81 26.64 26.59
N GLY A 151 -9.10 25.44 26.08
CA GLY A 151 -9.35 25.17 24.65
C GLY A 151 -8.11 24.93 23.80
N TYR A 152 -6.89 24.98 24.37
CA TYR A 152 -5.72 24.63 23.58
C TYR A 152 -5.32 23.17 23.76
N ALA A 153 -4.84 22.57 22.68
CA ALA A 153 -4.50 21.17 22.63
C ALA A 153 -2.98 20.99 22.49
N VAL A 154 -2.40 20.12 23.32
CA VAL A 154 -0.99 19.73 23.25
C VAL A 154 -0.91 18.27 22.86
N LEU A 155 -0.03 17.94 21.90
CA LEU A 155 0.30 16.58 21.55
C LEU A 155 1.46 16.12 22.44
N MET A 156 1.23 15.07 23.23
CA MET A 156 2.23 14.46 24.11
C MET A 156 2.46 13.02 23.69
N ASP A 157 3.67 12.51 23.96
CA ASP A 157 3.95 11.10 23.84
C ASP A 157 3.25 10.31 24.97
N GLN A 158 2.97 9.03 24.75
CA GLN A 158 2.17 8.23 25.69
C GLN A 158 2.81 8.12 27.07
N ASP A 159 4.14 8.06 27.13
CA ASP A 159 4.90 8.04 28.39
C ASP A 159 4.82 9.40 29.11
N GLU A 160 4.92 10.50 28.37
CA GLU A 160 4.81 11.86 28.87
C GLU A 160 3.39 12.16 29.40
N TYR A 161 2.38 11.59 28.75
CA TYR A 161 0.99 11.66 29.21
C TYR A 161 0.76 10.90 30.52
N ALA A 162 1.37 9.72 30.70
CA ALA A 162 1.28 8.96 31.95
C ALA A 162 1.86 9.75 33.14
N ASP A 163 3.00 10.39 32.94
CA ASP A 163 3.63 11.26 33.94
C ASP A 163 2.78 12.50 34.24
N TYR A 164 2.21 13.11 33.21
CA TYR A 164 1.30 14.26 33.35
C TYR A 164 0.04 13.88 34.14
N GLU A 165 -0.58 12.73 33.84
CA GLU A 165 -1.77 12.25 34.58
C GLU A 165 -1.46 11.96 36.05
N THR A 166 -0.31 11.38 36.34
CA THR A 166 0.13 11.09 37.71
C THR A 166 0.32 12.38 38.53
N LYS A 167 0.97 13.36 37.95
CA LYS A 167 1.13 14.69 38.59
C LYS A 167 -0.21 15.37 38.82
N ARG A 168 -1.10 15.36 37.83
CA ARG A 168 -2.42 15.97 37.92
C ARG A 168 -3.28 15.32 39.01
N ARG A 169 -3.23 13.99 39.14
CA ARG A 169 -3.95 13.27 40.21
C ARG A 169 -3.42 13.62 41.57
N ALA A 170 -2.10 13.68 41.76
CA ALA A 170 -1.47 14.04 43.00
C ALA A 170 -1.83 15.49 43.41
N GLU A 171 -1.88 16.44 42.48
CA GLU A 171 -2.28 17.81 42.70
C GLU A 171 -3.76 17.91 43.10
N TYR A 172 -4.63 17.15 42.42
CA TYR A 172 -6.06 17.09 42.75
C TYR A 172 -6.31 16.52 44.13
N GLU A 173 -5.62 15.46 44.53
CA GLU A 173 -5.71 14.88 45.88
C GLU A 173 -5.21 15.82 46.94
N SER A 174 -4.10 16.54 46.72
CA SER A 174 -3.56 17.54 47.65
C SER A 174 -4.48 18.74 47.88
N ASN A 175 -5.15 19.16 46.81
CA ASN A 175 -6.11 20.29 46.92
C ASN A 175 -7.42 19.87 47.60
N ASN A 176 -7.84 18.62 47.41
CA ASN A 176 -9.07 18.11 48.02
C ASN A 176 -8.91 17.85 49.52
N THR A 177 -7.71 17.44 49.97
CA THR A 177 -7.39 17.29 51.38
C THR A 177 -7.35 18.63 52.12
N LYS A 178 -6.87 19.68 51.48
CA LYS A 178 -6.84 21.04 52.05
C LYS A 178 -8.21 21.71 52.20
N SER A 179 -9.15 21.38 51.29
CA SER A 179 -10.52 21.91 51.35
C SER A 179 -11.46 21.12 52.29
N GLY A 180 -11.02 20.00 52.86
CA GLY A 180 -11.76 19.22 53.85
C GLY A 180 -11.38 19.49 55.30
N GLU A 181 -10.38 20.38 55.54
CA GLU A 181 -9.92 20.77 56.90
C GLU A 181 -10.40 22.16 57.31
N GLU A 182 -11.17 22.88 56.47
CA GLU A 182 -11.89 24.11 56.81
C GLU A 182 -13.38 23.80 57.09
#